data_7f4bad25795111f54445dfcda1b5c473
#
_entry.id   7f4bad25795111f54445dfcda1b5c473
#
_cell.length_a   1.000
_cell.length_b   1.000
_cell.length_c   1.000
_cell.angle_alpha   90.00
_cell.angle_beta   90.00
_cell.angle_gamma   90.00
#
_symmetry.space_group_name_H-M   'P 1'
#
loop_
_entity.id
_entity.type
_entity.pdbx_description
1 polymer ?
#
loop_
_entity_poly.entity_id
_entity_poly.type
_entity_poly.pdbx_seq_one_letter_code
_entity_poly.pdbx_strand_id
1 'polypeptide(L)'
;MRINFAKMNGVGNDFVVIDGINQRFDITKNTIKYLAHRNRGIGCDQVLLIEPPKRFDIDFHYRIFNRDGSEVEQCGNGARCIAKFIHDNGLSGKKKIKISTLNNTLELEILDSGDVLVMFEPPIFEP
;
A
#
# COMPACT_ATOMS: atom_id res chain seq x y z
N MET A 1 3.79 -17.78 -13.17
CA MET A 1 3.22 -16.41 -13.16
C MET A 1 4.32 -15.43 -12.78
N ARG A 2 4.42 -14.34 -13.52
CA ARG A 2 5.40 -13.30 -13.23
C ARG A 2 4.70 -12.14 -12.55
N ILE A 3 5.18 -11.74 -11.37
CA ILE A 3 4.63 -10.62 -10.63
C ILE A 3 5.74 -9.59 -10.44
N ASN A 4 5.47 -8.36 -10.85
CA ASN A 4 6.36 -7.24 -10.58
C ASN A 4 6.06 -6.70 -9.19
N PHE A 5 7.10 -6.58 -8.38
CA PHE A 5 6.98 -6.09 -7.01
C PHE A 5 8.20 -5.26 -6.64
N ALA A 6 8.08 -4.48 -5.59
CA ALA A 6 9.20 -3.80 -4.98
C ALA A 6 9.31 -4.23 -3.52
N LYS A 7 10.52 -4.50 -3.06
CA LYS A 7 10.76 -4.73 -1.64
C LYS A 7 11.24 -3.44 -1.01
N MET A 8 10.54 -2.98 0.01
CA MET A 8 10.79 -1.69 0.65
C MET A 8 10.92 -1.86 2.15
N ASN A 9 11.66 -0.96 2.78
CA ASN A 9 11.84 -0.93 4.22
C ASN A 9 11.23 0.34 4.78
N GLY A 10 10.32 0.17 5.74
CA GLY A 10 9.92 1.24 6.62
C GLY A 10 10.74 1.20 7.90
N VAL A 11 10.35 1.96 8.91
CA VAL A 11 11.04 1.97 10.19
C VAL A 11 10.76 0.67 10.93
N GLY A 12 11.73 -0.25 10.92
CA GLY A 12 11.64 -1.53 11.62
C GLY A 12 10.83 -2.61 10.92
N ASN A 13 10.24 -2.33 9.73
CA ASN A 13 9.46 -3.30 8.99
C ASN A 13 9.92 -3.37 7.54
N ASP A 14 9.79 -4.54 6.93
CA ASP A 14 9.98 -4.69 5.50
C ASP A 14 8.64 -5.04 4.83
N PHE A 15 8.49 -4.54 3.60
CA PHE A 15 7.25 -4.67 2.84
C PHE A 15 7.55 -5.18 1.44
N VAL A 16 6.64 -6.00 0.93
CA VAL A 16 6.55 -6.28 -0.51
C VAL A 16 5.39 -5.46 -1.04
N VAL A 17 5.66 -4.57 -2.00
CA VAL A 17 4.65 -3.69 -2.59
C VAL A 17 4.34 -4.19 -3.99
N ILE A 18 3.08 -4.45 -4.26
CA ILE A 18 2.61 -4.98 -5.54
C ILE A 18 1.74 -3.92 -6.22
N ASP A 19 2.05 -3.66 -7.49
CA ASP A 19 1.25 -2.79 -8.34
C ASP A 19 0.10 -3.61 -8.92
N GLY A 20 -1.10 -3.43 -8.39
CA GLY A 20 -2.31 -4.04 -8.89
C GLY A 20 -3.04 -3.23 -9.94
N ILE A 21 -2.45 -2.11 -10.40
CA ILE A 21 -3.03 -1.24 -11.42
C ILE A 21 -2.59 -1.68 -12.82
N ASN A 22 -1.29 -1.89 -12.99
CA ASN A 22 -0.70 -2.23 -14.28
C ASN A 22 -0.55 -3.74 -14.48
N GLN A 23 -0.85 -4.53 -13.49
CA GLN A 23 -0.84 -5.99 -13.58
C GLN A 23 -1.99 -6.56 -12.78
N ARG A 24 -2.44 -7.73 -13.18
CA ARG A 24 -3.47 -8.45 -12.45
C ARG A 24 -2.83 -9.31 -11.37
N PHE A 25 -3.36 -9.22 -10.17
CA PHE A 25 -2.90 -10.03 -9.06
C PHE A 25 -4.10 -10.56 -8.29
N ASP A 26 -4.26 -11.88 -8.29
CA ASP A 26 -5.34 -12.53 -7.55
C ASP A 26 -4.86 -12.79 -6.13
N ILE A 27 -5.43 -12.05 -5.18
CA ILE A 27 -5.09 -12.17 -3.79
C ILE A 27 -5.84 -13.32 -3.16
N THR A 28 -5.09 -14.29 -2.67
CA THR A 28 -5.61 -15.32 -1.78
C THR A 28 -4.74 -15.35 -0.52
N LYS A 29 -5.30 -15.86 0.56
CA LYS A 29 -4.57 -16.01 1.81
C LYS A 29 -3.28 -16.82 1.60
N ASN A 30 -3.37 -17.88 0.81
CA ASN A 30 -2.21 -18.74 0.53
C ASN A 30 -1.15 -18.04 -0.28
N THR A 31 -1.54 -17.21 -1.26
CA THR A 31 -0.59 -16.44 -2.06
C THR A 31 0.18 -15.46 -1.19
N ILE A 32 -0.50 -14.77 -0.29
CA ILE A 32 0.15 -13.83 0.62
C ILE A 32 1.12 -14.57 1.56
N LYS A 33 0.69 -15.69 2.13
CA LYS A 33 1.55 -16.50 3.00
C LYS A 33 2.81 -16.95 2.27
N TYR A 34 2.67 -17.37 1.01
CA TYR A 34 3.81 -17.78 0.21
C TYR A 34 4.77 -16.62 -0.05
N LEU A 35 4.25 -15.47 -0.48
CA LEU A 35 5.09 -14.29 -0.75
C LEU A 35 5.84 -13.83 0.49
N ALA A 36 5.20 -13.86 1.64
CA ALA A 36 5.79 -13.39 2.89
C ALA A 36 6.78 -14.38 3.49
N HIS A 37 6.78 -15.63 3.05
CA HIS A 37 7.64 -16.66 3.62
C HIS A 37 9.10 -16.40 3.26
N ARG A 38 9.96 -16.28 4.27
CA ARG A 38 11.35 -15.87 4.07
C ARG A 38 12.21 -16.92 3.37
N ASN A 39 11.81 -18.19 3.43
CA ASN A 39 12.56 -19.27 2.80
C ASN A 39 12.01 -19.70 1.44
N ARG A 40 10.69 -19.59 1.24
CA ARG A 40 10.02 -20.08 0.02
C ARG A 40 9.58 -18.99 -0.92
N GLY A 41 9.35 -17.79 -0.39
CA GLY A 41 8.94 -16.64 -1.16
C GLY A 41 9.96 -15.52 -1.09
N ILE A 42 9.46 -14.29 -1.17
CA ILE A 42 10.30 -13.10 -1.13
C ILE A 42 10.74 -12.81 0.30
N GLY A 43 9.83 -13.03 1.25
CA GLY A 43 10.07 -12.72 2.66
C GLY A 43 9.80 -11.27 2.99
N CYS A 44 8.84 -11.03 3.88
CA CYS A 44 8.53 -9.69 4.34
C CYS A 44 7.66 -9.76 5.58
N ASP A 45 7.54 -8.63 6.28
CA ASP A 45 6.61 -8.51 7.40
C ASP A 45 5.18 -8.34 6.93
N GLN A 46 4.98 -7.56 5.86
CA GLN A 46 3.66 -7.29 5.31
C GLN A 46 3.71 -7.16 3.79
N VAL A 47 2.59 -7.46 3.14
CA VAL A 47 2.38 -7.28 1.71
C VAL A 47 1.41 -6.12 1.52
N LEU A 48 1.81 -5.16 0.68
CA LEU A 48 0.98 -4.00 0.33
C LEU A 48 0.57 -4.12 -1.14
N LEU A 49 -0.72 -3.95 -1.40
CA LEU A 49 -1.24 -3.98 -2.77
C LEU A 49 -1.89 -2.65 -3.11
N ILE A 50 -1.46 -2.06 -4.22
CA ILE A 50 -2.08 -0.85 -4.76
C ILE A 50 -3.08 -1.26 -5.82
N GLU A 51 -4.32 -0.80 -5.67
CA GLU A 51 -5.43 -1.10 -6.57
C GLU A 51 -6.00 0.18 -7.17
N PRO A 52 -6.73 0.09 -8.28
CA PRO A 52 -7.46 1.23 -8.81
C PRO A 52 -8.43 1.81 -7.78
N PRO A 53 -8.75 3.12 -7.88
CA PRO A 53 -9.64 3.74 -6.90
C PRO A 53 -11.05 3.15 -6.98
N LYS A 54 -11.70 3.06 -5.83
CA LYS A 54 -13.09 2.57 -5.72
C LYS A 54 -14.12 3.69 -5.80
N ARG A 55 -13.66 4.95 -5.67
CA ARG A 55 -14.50 6.14 -5.77
C ARG A 55 -13.77 7.18 -6.60
N PHE A 56 -14.53 8.08 -7.25
CA PHE A 56 -13.95 9.08 -8.14
C PHE A 56 -13.11 10.14 -7.41
N ASP A 57 -13.34 10.35 -6.12
CA ASP A 57 -12.61 11.32 -5.30
C ASP A 57 -11.33 10.75 -4.68
N ILE A 58 -11.01 9.50 -4.97
CA ILE A 58 -9.85 8.78 -4.44
C ILE A 58 -8.91 8.47 -5.61
N ASP A 59 -7.61 8.65 -5.41
CA ASP A 59 -6.62 8.36 -6.44
C ASP A 59 -6.27 6.88 -6.51
N PHE A 60 -6.14 6.24 -5.36
CA PHE A 60 -5.81 4.81 -5.27
C PHE A 60 -6.48 4.19 -4.07
N HIS A 61 -6.67 2.88 -4.15
CA HIS A 61 -7.03 2.07 -3.00
C HIS A 61 -5.85 1.17 -2.66
N TYR A 62 -5.53 0.97 -1.38
CA TYR A 62 -4.50 0.02 -1.04
C TYR A 62 -4.93 -0.92 0.07
N ARG A 63 -4.38 -2.12 0.02
CA ARG A 63 -4.68 -3.19 0.96
C ARG A 63 -3.40 -3.66 1.60
N ILE A 64 -3.47 -4.02 2.88
CA ILE A 64 -2.32 -4.48 3.66
C ILE A 64 -2.63 -5.86 4.21
N PHE A 65 -1.67 -6.77 4.05
CA PHE A 65 -1.80 -8.15 4.53
C PHE A 65 -0.64 -8.48 5.43
N ASN A 66 -0.94 -9.13 6.55
CA ASN A 66 0.07 -9.72 7.41
C ASN A 66 0.64 -11.00 6.79
N ARG A 67 1.72 -11.51 7.36
CA ARG A 67 2.39 -12.73 6.89
C ARG A 67 1.48 -13.95 6.90
N ASP A 68 0.48 -13.98 7.77
CA ASP A 68 -0.47 -15.08 7.86
C ASP A 68 -1.60 -15.00 6.82
N GLY A 69 -1.58 -13.97 5.98
CA GLY A 69 -2.59 -13.76 4.95
C GLY A 69 -3.79 -12.96 5.40
N SER A 70 -3.85 -12.54 6.66
CA SER A 70 -4.96 -11.72 7.14
C SER A 70 -4.83 -10.30 6.64
N GLU A 71 -5.95 -9.72 6.20
CA GLU A 71 -5.99 -8.32 5.81
C GLU A 71 -6.16 -7.45 7.04
N VAL A 72 -5.32 -6.41 7.14
CA VAL A 72 -5.32 -5.49 8.26
C VAL A 72 -5.31 -4.07 7.76
N GLU A 73 -5.53 -3.16 8.68
CA GLU A 73 -5.43 -1.74 8.40
C GLU A 73 -4.37 -1.15 9.29
N GLN A 74 -3.31 -0.66 8.65
CA GLN A 74 -2.25 0.05 9.33
C GLN A 74 -1.96 1.35 8.62
N CYS A 75 -1.50 2.32 9.40
CA CYS A 75 -1.17 3.65 8.94
C CYS A 75 0.30 3.92 9.24
N GLY A 76 0.84 4.97 8.64
CA GLY A 76 2.22 5.37 8.91
C GLY A 76 3.22 4.74 7.96
N ASN A 77 3.98 3.74 8.41
CA ASN A 77 5.09 3.20 7.61
C ASN A 77 4.64 2.63 6.27
N GLY A 78 3.53 1.88 6.26
CA GLY A 78 2.97 1.35 5.02
C GLY A 78 2.53 2.45 4.06
N ALA A 79 1.86 3.47 4.58
CA ALA A 79 1.41 4.60 3.76
C ALA A 79 2.58 5.36 3.15
N ARG A 80 3.67 5.53 3.88
CA ARG A 80 4.88 6.17 3.36
C ARG A 80 5.50 5.35 2.24
N CYS A 81 5.57 4.04 2.40
CA CYS A 81 6.06 3.14 1.36
C CYS A 81 5.19 3.21 0.11
N ILE A 82 3.87 3.24 0.26
CA ILE A 82 2.92 3.38 -0.85
C ILE A 82 3.15 4.70 -1.60
N ALA A 83 3.28 5.81 -0.90
CA ALA A 83 3.51 7.11 -1.52
C ALA A 83 4.81 7.11 -2.34
N LYS A 84 5.88 6.58 -1.76
CA LYS A 84 7.16 6.47 -2.45
C LYS A 84 7.08 5.57 -3.67
N PHE A 85 6.39 4.44 -3.55
CA PHE A 85 6.20 3.52 -4.66
C PHE A 85 5.43 4.18 -5.80
N ILE A 86 4.35 4.90 -5.50
CA ILE A 86 3.56 5.61 -6.50
C ILE A 86 4.41 6.63 -7.24
N HIS A 87 5.21 7.39 -6.51
CA HIS A 87 6.09 8.41 -7.09
C HIS A 87 7.19 7.76 -7.94
N ASP A 88 7.90 6.78 -7.41
CA ASP A 88 9.05 6.17 -8.08
C ASP A 88 8.64 5.40 -9.33
N ASN A 89 7.42 4.87 -9.38
CA ASN A 89 6.92 4.12 -10.53
C ASN A 89 6.06 4.96 -11.48
N GLY A 90 5.96 6.27 -11.23
CA GLY A 90 5.23 7.17 -12.11
C GLY A 90 3.74 6.90 -12.18
N LEU A 91 3.14 6.31 -11.15
CA LEU A 91 1.71 6.02 -11.13
C LEU A 91 0.87 7.28 -10.99
N SER A 92 1.42 8.32 -10.39
CA SER A 92 0.82 9.65 -10.31
C SER A 92 1.91 10.71 -10.19
N GLY A 93 1.70 11.84 -10.84
CA GLY A 93 2.57 13.01 -10.70
C GLY A 93 2.10 14.01 -9.64
N LYS A 94 1.00 13.71 -8.96
CA LYS A 94 0.47 14.60 -7.93
C LYS A 94 1.34 14.59 -6.69
N LYS A 95 1.48 15.73 -6.05
CA LYS A 95 2.15 15.83 -4.74
C LYS A 95 1.21 15.43 -3.60
N LYS A 96 -0.08 15.65 -3.75
CA LYS A 96 -1.11 15.24 -2.80
C LYS A 96 -1.91 14.11 -3.41
N ILE A 97 -1.93 12.98 -2.72
CA ILE A 97 -2.58 11.77 -3.21
C ILE A 97 -3.58 11.32 -2.16
N LYS A 98 -4.83 11.12 -2.58
CA LYS A 98 -5.85 10.54 -1.70
C LYS A 98 -5.93 9.05 -1.93
N ILE A 99 -5.80 8.30 -0.85
CA ILE A 99 -5.91 6.85 -0.89
C ILE A 99 -6.97 6.38 0.10
N SER A 100 -7.67 5.33 -0.29
CA SER A 100 -8.58 4.63 0.61
C SER A 100 -7.94 3.34 1.09
N THR A 101 -8.28 2.98 2.31
CA THR A 101 -7.91 1.69 2.91
C THR A 101 -9.18 0.91 3.22
N LEU A 102 -9.05 -0.18 3.96
CA LEU A 102 -10.20 -1.01 4.31
C LEU A 102 -11.32 -0.20 4.97
N ASN A 103 -10.98 0.69 5.90
CA ASN A 103 -11.97 1.46 6.68
C ASN A 103 -11.73 2.97 6.69
N ASN A 104 -10.64 3.46 6.11
CA ASN A 104 -10.26 4.88 6.24
C ASN A 104 -9.88 5.49 4.91
N THR A 105 -9.79 6.79 4.91
CA THR A 105 -9.24 7.56 3.81
C THR A 105 -8.07 8.37 4.33
N LEU A 106 -6.99 8.37 3.58
CA LEU A 106 -5.77 9.09 3.92
C LEU A 106 -5.43 10.06 2.80
N GLU A 107 -4.81 11.17 3.17
CA GLU A 107 -4.16 12.04 2.20
C GLU A 107 -2.65 11.98 2.45
N LEU A 108 -1.91 11.69 1.38
CA LEU A 108 -0.45 11.65 1.42
C LEU A 108 0.08 12.85 0.67
N GLU A 109 1.02 13.57 1.28
CA GLU A 109 1.69 14.68 0.63
C GLU A 109 3.18 14.38 0.56
N ILE A 110 3.73 14.42 -0.66
CA ILE A 110 5.15 14.23 -0.88
C ILE A 110 5.79 15.60 -0.84
N LEU A 111 6.64 15.83 0.16
CA LEU A 111 7.32 17.10 0.36
C LEU A 111 8.55 17.21 -0.54
N ASP A 112 9.03 18.43 -0.77
CA ASP A 112 10.21 18.67 -1.58
C ASP A 112 11.46 17.99 -1.01
N SER A 113 11.50 17.78 0.30
CA SER A 113 12.58 17.04 0.96
C SER A 113 12.59 15.55 0.66
N GLY A 114 11.51 15.02 0.05
CA GLY A 114 11.29 13.60 -0.13
C GLY A 114 10.53 12.95 1.01
N ASP A 115 10.27 13.68 2.09
CA ASP A 115 9.46 13.17 3.19
C ASP A 115 8.00 13.08 2.78
N VAL A 116 7.26 12.21 3.44
CA VAL A 116 5.83 12.01 3.20
C VAL A 116 5.06 12.40 4.44
N LEU A 117 4.13 13.33 4.27
CA LEU A 117 3.19 13.73 5.31
C LEU A 117 1.92 12.89 5.14
N VAL A 118 1.51 12.20 6.20
CA VAL A 118 0.32 11.36 6.21
C VAL A 118 -0.76 12.06 7.02
N MET A 119 -1.88 12.35 6.37
CA MET A 119 -3.02 12.98 7.02
C MET A 119 -4.22 12.04 6.98
N PHE A 120 -4.84 11.86 8.14
CA PHE A 120 -6.03 11.04 8.25
C PHE A 120 -7.25 11.92 8.12
N GLU A 121 -8.22 11.50 7.31
CA GLU A 121 -9.51 12.18 7.32
C GLU A 121 -10.24 11.81 8.60
N PRO A 122 -10.77 12.79 9.32
CA PRO A 122 -11.52 12.51 10.52
C PRO A 122 -12.77 11.69 10.18
N PRO A 123 -13.18 10.75 11.05
CA PRO A 123 -14.39 10.01 10.81
C PRO A 123 -15.59 10.94 10.78
N ILE A 124 -16.53 10.64 9.88
CA ILE A 124 -17.77 11.38 9.79
C ILE A 124 -18.73 10.78 10.81
N PHE A 125 -19.08 11.57 11.81
CA PHE A 125 -20.10 11.17 12.78
C PHE A 125 -21.43 11.73 12.30
N GLU A 126 -22.36 10.86 12.02
CA GLU A 126 -23.73 11.28 11.76
C GLU A 126 -24.46 11.42 13.09
N PRO A 127 -25.19 12.52 13.29
CA PRO A 127 -25.96 12.73 14.51
C PRO A 127 -27.10 11.75 14.67
#